data_4a476372a421d6781e50434814fef89b
#
_entry.id   4a476372a421d6781e50434814fef89b
#
_cell.length_a   1.000
_cell.length_b   1.000
_cell.length_c   1.000
_cell.angle_alpha   90.00
_cell.angle_beta   90.00
_cell.angle_gamma   90.00
#
_symmetry.space_group_name_H-M   'P 1'
#
loop_
_entity.id
_entity.type
_entity.pdbx_description
1 polymer ?
#
loop_
_entity_poly.entity_id
_entity_poly.type
_entity_poly.pdbx_seq_one_letter_code
_entity_poly.pdbx_strand_id
1 'polypeptide(L)'
;MFASGVRLAQSRSFTGTKNRRWKRESHVQKSGRANAIAACLARAYPQLKVPLQHRNTFELLIAVILSAQCTDEAVNRVTPELFRRHPYPQSLAQASTAEIEQLIRILGLFRSKAKSLKECARQLVEDFGGKVPATMGELIRLAGVGRKTANVILGHAFNIPGIIVDTHCKRLSQRLGLTQEQDPTKIEADLSCLLPPKEWTGFSHRLIIHGRRVCYARKPACDKCVLSDLCPSSTAGS
;
A
#
# COMPACT_ATOMS: atom_id res chain seq x y z
N MET A 1 -45.25 36.34 -24.82
CA MET A 1 -44.55 37.16 -23.82
C MET A 1 -44.57 36.42 -22.52
N PHE A 2 -43.43 35.92 -22.06
CA PHE A 2 -42.97 35.83 -20.69
C PHE A 2 -41.68 35.03 -20.71
N ALA A 3 -40.55 35.74 -20.63
CA ALA A 3 -39.22 35.16 -20.50
C ALA A 3 -39.00 34.88 -19.03
N SER A 4 -38.72 33.61 -18.67
CA SER A 4 -38.32 33.24 -17.35
C SER A 4 -36.81 32.95 -17.39
N GLY A 5 -36.05 33.95 -16.88
CA GLY A 5 -34.60 33.84 -16.72
C GLY A 5 -34.25 32.87 -15.60
N VAL A 6 -33.58 31.76 -15.97
CA VAL A 6 -32.91 30.85 -15.04
C VAL A 6 -31.61 31.54 -14.60
N ARG A 7 -31.54 31.97 -13.35
CA ARG A 7 -30.28 32.44 -12.72
C ARG A 7 -29.43 31.21 -12.42
N LEU A 8 -28.33 31.04 -13.15
CA LEU A 8 -27.24 30.15 -12.81
C LEU A 8 -26.66 30.60 -11.47
N ALA A 9 -26.79 29.74 -10.46
CA ALA A 9 -26.14 29.91 -9.18
C ALA A 9 -24.61 29.78 -9.37
N GLN A 10 -23.93 30.91 -9.20
CA GLN A 10 -22.46 30.93 -9.18
C GLN A 10 -21.96 30.13 -8.00
N SER A 11 -21.24 29.04 -8.29
CA SER A 11 -20.50 28.25 -7.31
C SER A 11 -19.42 29.14 -6.67
N ARG A 12 -19.64 29.56 -5.44
CA ARG A 12 -18.62 30.23 -4.65
C ARG A 12 -17.49 29.25 -4.39
N SER A 13 -16.32 29.49 -4.98
CA SER A 13 -15.07 28.76 -4.72
C SER A 13 -14.56 29.09 -3.31
N PHE A 14 -14.90 28.25 -2.35
CA PHE A 14 -14.51 28.39 -0.93
C PHE A 14 -13.18 27.69 -0.66
N THR A 15 -12.10 27.96 -1.44
CA THR A 15 -10.81 27.29 -1.34
C THR A 15 -9.65 28.20 -0.91
N GLY A 16 -9.91 29.46 -0.52
CA GLY A 16 -8.87 30.48 -0.48
C GLY A 16 -7.94 30.47 0.76
N THR A 17 -8.41 30.14 1.96
CA THR A 17 -7.67 30.44 3.20
C THR A 17 -6.93 29.23 3.80
N LYS A 18 -7.53 28.05 3.86
CA LYS A 18 -6.84 26.83 4.36
C LYS A 18 -5.66 26.44 3.46
N ASN A 19 -5.79 26.62 2.15
CA ASN A 19 -4.76 26.21 1.18
C ASN A 19 -3.50 27.13 1.18
N ARG A 20 -3.58 28.37 1.64
CA ARG A 20 -2.43 29.31 1.72
C ARG A 20 -1.45 28.94 2.84
N ARG A 21 -1.94 28.44 3.98
CA ARG A 21 -1.11 28.03 5.13
C ARG A 21 -0.11 26.94 4.75
N TRP A 22 -0.55 25.93 3.97
CA TRP A 22 0.25 24.77 3.63
C TRP A 22 1.21 24.98 2.44
N LYS A 23 0.93 25.96 1.57
CA LYS A 23 1.79 26.31 0.43
C LYS A 23 3.12 26.96 0.82
N ARG A 24 3.21 27.52 2.03
CA ARG A 24 4.39 28.22 2.56
C ARG A 24 5.06 27.43 3.71
N GLU A 25 4.69 26.18 3.88
CA GLU A 25 5.19 25.34 4.97
C GLU A 25 6.67 25.00 4.72
N SER A 26 7.54 25.30 5.69
CA SER A 26 8.95 24.89 5.65
C SER A 26 9.07 23.37 5.79
N HIS A 27 10.23 22.80 5.43
CA HIS A 27 10.49 21.37 5.61
C HIS A 27 10.27 20.92 7.07
N VAL A 28 10.75 21.71 8.04
CA VAL A 28 10.59 21.43 9.48
C VAL A 28 9.10 21.40 9.88
N GLN A 29 8.32 22.37 9.42
CA GLN A 29 6.89 22.41 9.69
C GLN A 29 6.16 21.22 9.04
N LYS A 30 6.52 20.86 7.81
CA LYS A 30 5.95 19.70 7.09
C LYS A 30 6.30 18.39 7.80
N SER A 31 7.54 18.21 8.26
CA SER A 31 7.96 17.06 9.04
C SER A 31 7.20 16.99 10.39
N GLY A 32 7.06 18.12 11.10
CA GLY A 32 6.24 18.19 12.32
C GLY A 32 4.80 17.74 12.08
N ARG A 33 4.18 18.20 10.99
CA ARG A 33 2.82 17.81 10.59
C ARG A 33 2.75 16.33 10.17
N ALA A 34 3.74 15.81 9.43
CA ALA A 34 3.81 14.41 9.08
C ALA A 34 3.86 13.50 10.33
N ASN A 35 4.63 13.89 11.35
CA ASN A 35 4.67 13.19 12.64
C ASN A 35 3.35 13.28 13.40
N ALA A 36 2.67 14.43 13.39
CA ALA A 36 1.33 14.57 13.97
C ALA A 36 0.30 13.67 13.26
N ILE A 37 0.34 13.60 11.92
CA ILE A 37 -0.49 12.69 11.12
C ILE A 37 -0.19 11.24 11.50
N ALA A 38 1.09 10.84 11.61
CA ALA A 38 1.49 9.50 12.02
C ALA A 38 0.93 9.13 13.40
N ALA A 39 1.01 10.04 14.36
CA ALA A 39 0.45 9.84 15.71
C ALA A 39 -1.08 9.70 15.70
N CYS A 40 -1.80 10.52 14.91
CA CYS A 40 -3.26 10.40 14.76
C CYS A 40 -3.66 9.05 14.14
N LEU A 41 -2.95 8.63 13.09
CA LEU A 41 -3.18 7.34 12.45
C LEU A 41 -2.84 6.17 13.38
N ALA A 42 -1.79 6.28 14.20
CA ALA A 42 -1.42 5.25 15.15
C ALA A 42 -2.51 5.02 16.22
N ARG A 43 -3.13 6.10 16.70
CA ARG A 43 -4.27 6.02 17.63
C ARG A 43 -5.51 5.44 16.96
N ALA A 44 -5.81 5.84 15.72
CA ALA A 44 -6.99 5.37 14.98
C ALA A 44 -6.86 3.91 14.51
N TYR A 45 -5.64 3.45 14.24
CA TYR A 45 -5.33 2.11 13.74
C TYR A 45 -4.17 1.49 14.53
N PRO A 46 -4.38 1.11 15.80
CA PRO A 46 -3.29 0.62 16.66
C PRO A 46 -2.72 -0.71 16.19
N GLN A 47 -3.56 -1.58 15.63
CA GLN A 47 -3.13 -2.89 15.14
C GLN A 47 -2.80 -2.86 13.65
N LEU A 48 -1.58 -3.26 13.32
CA LEU A 48 -1.12 -3.42 11.94
C LEU A 48 -0.89 -4.91 11.67
N LYS A 49 -1.92 -5.56 11.16
CA LYS A 49 -1.78 -6.93 10.67
C LYS A 49 -1.84 -6.92 9.15
N VAL A 50 -0.94 -7.65 8.51
CA VAL A 50 -1.11 -8.00 7.09
C VAL A 50 -2.35 -8.88 7.01
N PRO A 51 -3.37 -8.52 6.20
CA PRO A 51 -4.61 -9.29 6.14
C PRO A 51 -4.45 -10.64 5.43
N LEU A 52 -3.26 -10.89 4.84
CA LEU A 52 -2.92 -12.15 4.18
C LEU A 52 -2.52 -13.21 5.21
N GLN A 53 -3.17 -14.37 5.18
CA GLN A 53 -2.85 -15.49 6.06
C GLN A 53 -1.52 -16.13 5.66
N HIS A 54 -0.60 -16.25 6.60
CA HIS A 54 0.73 -16.86 6.41
C HIS A 54 1.29 -17.36 7.73
N ARG A 55 2.16 -18.35 7.69
CA ARG A 55 2.84 -18.96 8.85
C ARG A 55 4.33 -18.60 8.90
N ASN A 56 4.91 -18.26 7.76
CA ASN A 56 6.34 -17.95 7.63
C ASN A 56 6.59 -16.95 6.50
N THR A 57 7.84 -16.52 6.34
CA THR A 57 8.25 -15.51 5.36
C THR A 57 8.02 -15.94 3.91
N PHE A 58 8.21 -17.23 3.59
CA PHE A 58 7.94 -17.76 2.25
C PHE A 58 6.45 -17.65 1.92
N GLU A 59 5.58 -18.09 2.81
CA GLU A 59 4.13 -17.97 2.62
C GLU A 59 3.68 -16.51 2.49
N LEU A 60 4.26 -15.60 3.29
CA LEU A 60 3.99 -14.18 3.16
C LEU A 60 4.39 -13.67 1.77
N LEU A 61 5.58 -14.02 1.28
CA LEU A 61 6.06 -13.61 -0.05
C LEU A 61 5.09 -14.08 -1.14
N ILE A 62 4.73 -15.36 -1.14
CA ILE A 62 3.80 -15.94 -2.12
C ILE A 62 2.42 -15.25 -2.04
N ALA A 63 1.88 -15.07 -0.84
CA ALA A 63 0.59 -14.40 -0.65
C ALA A 63 0.61 -12.95 -1.14
N VAL A 64 1.70 -12.20 -0.90
CA VAL A 64 1.85 -10.83 -1.39
C VAL A 64 1.97 -10.77 -2.92
N ILE A 65 2.69 -11.71 -3.57
CA ILE A 65 2.72 -11.81 -5.04
C ILE A 65 1.30 -12.06 -5.57
N LEU A 66 0.55 -12.98 -4.95
CA LEU A 66 -0.83 -13.28 -5.35
C LEU A 66 -1.79 -12.10 -5.17
N SER A 67 -1.54 -11.20 -4.21
CA SER A 67 -2.41 -10.07 -3.90
C SER A 67 -2.39 -8.95 -4.96
N ALA A 68 -1.48 -9.01 -5.93
CA ALA A 68 -1.45 -8.06 -7.03
C ALA A 68 -2.77 -8.08 -7.81
N GLN A 69 -3.52 -6.95 -7.82
CA GLN A 69 -4.83 -6.80 -8.45
C GLN A 69 -5.89 -7.83 -7.99
N CYS A 70 -5.78 -8.31 -6.76
CA CYS A 70 -6.77 -9.20 -6.12
C CYS A 70 -7.12 -8.68 -4.73
N THR A 71 -8.29 -9.09 -4.21
CA THR A 71 -8.65 -8.84 -2.82
C THR A 71 -7.92 -9.80 -1.90
N ASP A 72 -7.67 -9.35 -0.65
CA ASP A 72 -7.00 -10.17 0.36
C ASP A 72 -7.84 -11.43 0.67
N GLU A 73 -9.19 -11.33 0.65
CA GLU A 73 -10.10 -12.44 0.85
C GLU A 73 -9.98 -13.49 -0.26
N ALA A 74 -9.85 -13.06 -1.53
CA ALA A 74 -9.68 -14.00 -2.63
C ALA A 74 -8.35 -14.75 -2.52
N VAL A 75 -7.27 -14.07 -2.11
CA VAL A 75 -5.98 -14.69 -1.87
C VAL A 75 -6.07 -15.70 -0.73
N ASN A 76 -6.69 -15.32 0.39
CA ASN A 76 -6.85 -16.19 1.56
C ASN A 76 -7.73 -17.43 1.31
N ARG A 77 -8.54 -17.44 0.23
CA ARG A 77 -9.28 -18.65 -0.18
C ARG A 77 -8.39 -19.69 -0.85
N VAL A 78 -7.35 -19.29 -1.56
CA VAL A 78 -6.51 -20.21 -2.33
C VAL A 78 -5.23 -20.62 -1.61
N THR A 79 -4.69 -19.74 -0.76
CA THR A 79 -3.40 -19.95 -0.10
C THR A 79 -3.37 -21.15 0.85
N PRO A 80 -4.42 -21.53 1.60
CA PRO A 80 -4.37 -22.71 2.47
C PRO A 80 -4.08 -23.99 1.69
N GLU A 81 -4.76 -24.23 0.56
CA GLU A 81 -4.54 -25.43 -0.24
C GLU A 81 -3.20 -25.37 -0.99
N LEU A 82 -2.82 -24.20 -1.48
CA LEU A 82 -1.52 -23.99 -2.11
C LEU A 82 -0.39 -24.33 -1.14
N PHE A 83 -0.43 -23.84 0.10
CA PHE A 83 0.62 -24.10 1.09
C PHE A 83 0.56 -25.49 1.70
N ARG A 84 -0.59 -26.13 1.70
CA ARG A 84 -0.70 -27.54 2.07
C ARG A 84 0.04 -28.45 1.09
N ARG A 85 -0.07 -28.19 -0.23
CA ARG A 85 0.61 -28.94 -1.27
C ARG A 85 2.08 -28.56 -1.44
N HIS A 86 2.35 -27.25 -1.32
CA HIS A 86 3.68 -26.69 -1.56
C HIS A 86 4.15 -25.87 -0.35
N PRO A 87 4.49 -26.53 0.78
CA PRO A 87 4.86 -25.85 2.03
C PRO A 87 6.23 -25.15 1.97
N TYR A 88 7.07 -25.48 0.99
CA TYR A 88 8.43 -24.99 0.85
C TYR A 88 8.73 -24.54 -0.58
N PRO A 89 9.73 -23.65 -0.79
CA PRO A 89 10.16 -23.22 -2.12
C PRO A 89 10.46 -24.38 -3.07
N GLN A 90 11.12 -25.45 -2.57
CA GLN A 90 11.49 -26.60 -3.38
C GLN A 90 10.27 -27.30 -3.99
N SER A 91 9.24 -27.55 -3.19
CA SER A 91 8.03 -28.22 -3.69
C SER A 91 7.27 -27.34 -4.69
N LEU A 92 7.26 -26.03 -4.49
CA LEU A 92 6.61 -25.10 -5.43
C LEU A 92 7.39 -24.94 -6.74
N ALA A 93 8.72 -24.94 -6.68
CA ALA A 93 9.61 -24.93 -7.85
C ALA A 93 9.44 -26.17 -8.74
N GLN A 94 9.23 -27.33 -8.12
CA GLN A 94 9.04 -28.62 -8.82
C GLN A 94 7.62 -28.82 -9.36
N ALA A 95 6.63 -28.08 -8.83
CA ALA A 95 5.25 -28.17 -9.29
C ALA A 95 5.10 -27.84 -10.79
N SER A 96 4.18 -28.49 -11.47
CA SER A 96 3.83 -28.08 -12.83
C SER A 96 3.10 -26.72 -12.82
N THR A 97 3.34 -25.90 -13.84
CA THR A 97 2.61 -24.61 -13.95
C THR A 97 1.09 -24.83 -13.98
N ALA A 98 0.63 -25.91 -14.64
CA ALA A 98 -0.78 -26.25 -14.72
C ALA A 98 -1.39 -26.59 -13.34
N GLU A 99 -0.66 -27.25 -12.46
CA GLU A 99 -1.09 -27.52 -11.08
C GLU A 99 -1.24 -26.22 -10.29
N ILE A 100 -0.24 -25.33 -10.37
CA ILE A 100 -0.31 -24.02 -9.69
C ILE A 100 -1.50 -23.21 -10.23
N GLU A 101 -1.68 -23.18 -11.57
CA GLU A 101 -2.83 -22.48 -12.19
C GLU A 101 -4.16 -23.02 -11.67
N GLN A 102 -4.30 -24.32 -11.52
CA GLN A 102 -5.51 -24.94 -10.98
C GLN A 102 -5.80 -24.48 -9.55
N LEU A 103 -4.78 -24.42 -8.70
CA LEU A 103 -4.90 -24.01 -7.29
C LEU A 103 -5.30 -22.56 -7.12
N ILE A 104 -4.86 -21.67 -8.02
CA ILE A 104 -5.09 -20.23 -7.92
C ILE A 104 -6.06 -19.66 -8.96
N ARG A 105 -6.79 -20.52 -9.69
CA ARG A 105 -7.56 -20.13 -10.88
C ARG A 105 -8.68 -19.14 -10.63
N ILE A 106 -9.16 -19.00 -9.38
CA ILE A 106 -10.17 -18.00 -9.02
C ILE A 106 -9.59 -16.56 -8.93
N LEU A 107 -8.27 -16.43 -8.96
CA LEU A 107 -7.61 -15.12 -8.91
C LEU A 107 -7.50 -14.53 -10.33
N GLY A 108 -7.62 -13.20 -10.42
CA GLY A 108 -7.29 -12.50 -11.66
C GLY A 108 -5.83 -12.74 -12.07
N LEU A 109 -5.56 -12.82 -13.38
CA LEU A 109 -4.22 -13.03 -13.95
C LEU A 109 -3.53 -14.32 -13.47
N PHE A 110 -4.29 -15.36 -13.14
CA PHE A 110 -3.78 -16.58 -12.51
C PHE A 110 -2.65 -17.25 -13.32
N ARG A 111 -2.71 -17.23 -14.66
CA ARG A 111 -1.65 -17.83 -15.52
C ARG A 111 -0.31 -17.11 -15.37
N SER A 112 -0.31 -15.78 -15.38
CA SER A 112 0.90 -14.99 -15.16
C SER A 112 1.42 -15.16 -13.73
N LYS A 113 0.51 -15.18 -12.75
CA LYS A 113 0.85 -15.42 -11.35
C LYS A 113 1.47 -16.80 -11.14
N ALA A 114 0.91 -17.87 -11.72
CA ALA A 114 1.46 -19.21 -11.62
C ALA A 114 2.89 -19.29 -12.15
N LYS A 115 3.16 -18.66 -13.30
CA LYS A 115 4.53 -18.55 -13.84
C LYS A 115 5.45 -17.80 -12.88
N SER A 116 5.00 -16.65 -12.35
CA SER A 116 5.78 -15.86 -11.39
C SER A 116 6.06 -16.62 -10.11
N LEU A 117 5.08 -17.36 -9.55
CA LEU A 117 5.26 -18.16 -8.34
C LEU A 117 6.28 -19.26 -8.55
N LYS A 118 6.17 -20.03 -9.64
CA LYS A 118 7.10 -21.10 -9.97
C LYS A 118 8.52 -20.57 -10.13
N GLU A 119 8.67 -19.49 -10.89
CA GLU A 119 9.97 -18.88 -11.14
C GLU A 119 10.56 -18.25 -9.87
N CYS A 120 9.76 -17.56 -9.07
CA CYS A 120 10.19 -17.05 -7.77
C CYS A 120 10.70 -18.17 -6.85
N ALA A 121 9.95 -19.28 -6.79
CA ALA A 121 10.35 -20.45 -5.99
C ALA A 121 11.64 -21.07 -6.50
N ARG A 122 11.82 -21.20 -7.82
CA ARG A 122 13.06 -21.69 -8.45
C ARG A 122 14.26 -20.79 -8.05
N GLN A 123 14.11 -19.46 -8.21
CA GLN A 123 15.14 -18.50 -7.84
C GLN A 123 15.49 -18.56 -6.35
N LEU A 124 14.47 -18.72 -5.46
CA LEU A 124 14.74 -18.92 -4.03
C LEU A 124 15.61 -20.15 -3.78
N VAL A 125 15.35 -21.26 -4.48
CA VAL A 125 16.12 -22.50 -4.30
C VAL A 125 17.54 -22.34 -4.84
N GLU A 126 17.69 -21.83 -6.06
CA GLU A 126 18.97 -21.77 -6.77
C GLU A 126 19.89 -20.67 -6.23
N ASP A 127 19.34 -19.46 -6.00
CA ASP A 127 20.15 -18.29 -5.67
C ASP A 127 20.24 -18.03 -4.16
N PHE A 128 19.26 -18.53 -3.36
CA PHE A 128 19.12 -18.16 -1.94
C PHE A 128 18.99 -19.36 -1.00
N GLY A 129 19.29 -20.59 -1.46
CA GLY A 129 19.25 -21.80 -0.65
C GLY A 129 17.86 -22.10 -0.04
N GLY A 130 16.78 -21.70 -0.72
CA GLY A 130 15.40 -21.86 -0.27
C GLY A 130 14.94 -20.83 0.78
N LYS A 131 15.70 -19.78 1.04
CA LYS A 131 15.36 -18.73 1.99
C LYS A 131 14.93 -17.45 1.26
N VAL A 132 14.00 -16.71 1.85
CA VAL A 132 13.62 -15.38 1.35
C VAL A 132 14.70 -14.38 1.74
N PRO A 133 15.30 -13.63 0.78
CA PRO A 133 16.34 -12.67 1.08
C PRO A 133 15.80 -11.46 1.85
N ALA A 134 16.67 -10.79 2.61
CA ALA A 134 16.31 -9.68 3.49
C ALA A 134 16.81 -8.32 2.99
N THR A 135 17.12 -8.18 1.70
CA THR A 135 17.54 -6.91 1.12
C THR A 135 16.62 -6.50 -0.03
N MET A 136 16.43 -5.18 -0.21
CA MET A 136 15.64 -4.64 -1.32
C MET A 136 16.19 -5.11 -2.68
N GLY A 137 17.52 -5.06 -2.87
CA GLY A 137 18.16 -5.41 -4.13
C GLY A 137 17.96 -6.87 -4.53
N GLU A 138 18.01 -7.78 -3.57
CA GLU A 138 17.77 -9.21 -3.82
C GLU A 138 16.28 -9.52 -4.04
N LEU A 139 15.40 -8.95 -3.21
CA LEU A 139 13.96 -9.17 -3.32
C LEU A 139 13.39 -8.76 -4.68
N ILE A 140 13.82 -7.62 -5.23
CA ILE A 140 13.31 -7.15 -6.53
C ILE A 140 13.82 -7.99 -7.73
N ARG A 141 14.80 -8.86 -7.56
CA ARG A 141 15.25 -9.82 -8.58
C ARG A 141 14.30 -11.00 -8.69
N LEU A 142 13.51 -11.29 -7.64
CA LEU A 142 12.57 -12.40 -7.62
C LEU A 142 11.38 -12.12 -8.55
N ALA A 143 10.97 -13.14 -9.29
CA ALA A 143 9.85 -13.05 -10.22
C ALA A 143 8.55 -12.65 -9.49
N GLY A 144 7.86 -11.65 -10.00
CA GLY A 144 6.63 -11.12 -9.40
C GLY A 144 6.83 -10.19 -8.21
N VAL A 145 8.07 -9.87 -7.86
CA VAL A 145 8.39 -8.97 -6.73
C VAL A 145 8.83 -7.61 -7.25
N GLY A 146 7.96 -6.63 -7.09
CA GLY A 146 8.29 -5.22 -7.29
C GLY A 146 8.67 -4.53 -5.96
N ARG A 147 9.10 -3.27 -6.04
CA ARG A 147 9.52 -2.46 -4.88
C ARG A 147 8.46 -2.43 -3.76
N LYS A 148 7.17 -2.30 -4.11
CA LYS A 148 6.07 -2.35 -3.14
C LYS A 148 6.03 -3.69 -2.39
N THR A 149 6.10 -4.81 -3.11
CA THR A 149 6.12 -6.16 -2.52
C THR A 149 7.33 -6.32 -1.61
N ALA A 150 8.52 -5.89 -2.07
CA ALA A 150 9.75 -5.96 -1.28
C ALA A 150 9.61 -5.17 0.04
N ASN A 151 9.07 -3.94 0.02
CA ASN A 151 8.83 -3.16 1.24
C ASN A 151 7.85 -3.82 2.21
N VAL A 152 6.81 -4.52 1.70
CA VAL A 152 5.92 -5.32 2.55
C VAL A 152 6.69 -6.44 3.25
N ILE A 153 7.50 -7.20 2.50
CA ILE A 153 8.29 -8.33 3.06
C ILE A 153 9.33 -7.82 4.05
N LEU A 154 10.09 -6.79 3.71
CA LEU A 154 11.11 -6.20 4.59
C LEU A 154 10.49 -5.71 5.91
N GLY A 155 9.39 -4.98 5.81
CA GLY A 155 8.74 -4.40 6.99
C GLY A 155 8.07 -5.43 7.91
N HIS A 156 7.42 -6.46 7.33
CA HIS A 156 6.60 -7.39 8.12
C HIS A 156 7.32 -8.70 8.51
N ALA A 157 8.26 -9.16 7.69
CA ALA A 157 8.99 -10.40 7.99
C ALA A 157 10.35 -10.16 8.63
N PHE A 158 10.99 -9.02 8.32
CA PHE A 158 12.36 -8.74 8.77
C PHE A 158 12.47 -7.52 9.69
N ASN A 159 11.37 -6.80 9.96
CA ASN A 159 11.36 -5.55 10.73
C ASN A 159 12.34 -4.48 10.15
N ILE A 160 12.61 -4.54 8.86
CA ILE A 160 13.41 -3.54 8.15
C ILE A 160 12.48 -2.44 7.66
N PRO A 161 12.64 -1.20 8.14
CA PRO A 161 11.73 -0.12 7.80
C PRO A 161 11.67 0.16 6.29
N GLY A 162 10.46 0.30 5.76
CA GLY A 162 10.22 0.67 4.37
C GLY A 162 8.84 1.31 4.20
N ILE A 163 8.72 2.22 3.24
CA ILE A 163 7.46 2.89 2.94
C ILE A 163 6.75 2.16 1.79
N ILE A 164 5.54 1.67 2.07
CA ILE A 164 4.72 0.94 1.11
C ILE A 164 3.90 1.96 0.32
N VAL A 165 4.30 2.27 -0.92
CA VAL A 165 3.56 3.20 -1.78
C VAL A 165 2.65 2.44 -2.73
N ASP A 166 1.37 2.35 -2.37
CA ASP A 166 0.31 1.88 -3.26
C ASP A 166 -0.59 3.06 -3.72
N THR A 167 -1.66 2.76 -4.43
CA THR A 167 -2.60 3.78 -4.91
C THR A 167 -3.27 4.58 -3.78
N HIS A 168 -3.47 3.99 -2.62
CA HIS A 168 -4.02 4.67 -1.44
C HIS A 168 -2.96 5.55 -0.78
N CYS A 169 -1.77 5.02 -0.51
CA CYS A 169 -0.67 5.78 0.05
C CYS A 169 -0.33 6.98 -0.84
N LYS A 170 -0.16 6.78 -2.16
CA LYS A 170 0.05 7.86 -3.13
C LYS A 170 -1.02 8.94 -3.02
N ARG A 171 -2.30 8.56 -3.12
CA ARG A 171 -3.42 9.51 -3.08
C ARG A 171 -3.46 10.32 -1.78
N LEU A 172 -3.29 9.63 -0.65
CA LEU A 172 -3.37 10.30 0.65
C LEU A 172 -2.16 11.20 0.90
N SER A 173 -0.96 10.77 0.54
CA SER A 173 0.26 11.60 0.67
C SER A 173 0.14 12.89 -0.12
N GLN A 174 -0.45 12.84 -1.32
CA GLN A 174 -0.74 14.02 -2.13
C GLN A 174 -1.83 14.90 -1.51
N ARG A 175 -2.96 14.32 -1.07
CA ARG A 175 -4.04 15.08 -0.42
C ARG A 175 -3.60 15.73 0.88
N LEU A 176 -2.74 15.06 1.63
CA LEU A 176 -2.13 15.58 2.85
C LEU A 176 -1.02 16.61 2.55
N GLY A 177 -0.67 16.85 1.30
CA GLY A 177 0.36 17.81 0.91
C GLY A 177 1.77 17.40 1.37
N LEU A 178 2.00 16.11 1.61
CA LEU A 178 3.30 15.59 2.02
C LEU A 178 4.24 15.43 0.82
N THR A 179 3.69 15.19 -0.35
CA THR A 179 4.40 15.09 -1.63
C THR A 179 3.56 15.71 -2.77
N GLN A 180 4.22 16.10 -3.86
CA GLN A 180 3.58 16.46 -5.13
C GLN A 180 3.92 15.44 -6.23
N GLU A 181 4.77 14.47 -5.92
CA GLU A 181 5.27 13.49 -6.85
C GLU A 181 4.19 12.48 -7.31
N GLN A 182 4.37 11.98 -8.53
CA GLN A 182 3.50 10.97 -9.14
C GLN A 182 4.18 9.58 -9.14
N ASP A 183 5.49 9.56 -9.18
CA ASP A 183 6.29 8.35 -9.17
C ASP A 183 6.36 7.74 -7.76
N PRO A 184 6.03 6.45 -7.57
CA PRO A 184 6.05 5.81 -6.26
C PRO A 184 7.40 5.86 -5.54
N THR A 185 8.52 5.78 -6.28
CA THR A 185 9.85 5.81 -5.70
C THR A 185 10.19 7.21 -5.16
N LYS A 186 9.78 8.26 -5.89
CA LYS A 186 9.94 9.64 -5.43
C LYS A 186 9.04 9.94 -4.23
N ILE A 187 7.80 9.43 -4.23
CA ILE A 187 6.89 9.53 -3.06
C ILE A 187 7.52 8.86 -1.84
N GLU A 188 8.09 7.66 -2.00
CA GLU A 188 8.81 6.96 -0.94
C GLU A 188 9.96 7.81 -0.39
N ALA A 189 10.76 8.44 -1.26
CA ALA A 189 11.85 9.33 -0.88
C ALA A 189 11.35 10.56 -0.10
N ASP A 190 10.31 11.25 -0.61
CA ASP A 190 9.72 12.41 0.06
C ASP A 190 9.23 12.06 1.47
N LEU A 191 8.49 10.97 1.61
CA LEU A 191 7.95 10.54 2.91
C LEU A 191 9.06 10.10 3.87
N SER A 192 10.11 9.44 3.37
CA SER A 192 11.25 9.02 4.19
C SER A 192 12.06 10.21 4.74
N CYS A 193 12.10 11.33 4.02
CA CYS A 193 12.71 12.57 4.51
C CYS A 193 11.87 13.28 5.59
N LEU A 194 10.56 13.02 5.64
CA LEU A 194 9.65 13.68 6.59
C LEU A 194 9.47 12.91 7.90
N LEU A 195 9.71 11.61 7.90
CA LEU A 195 9.43 10.72 9.03
C LEU A 195 10.67 9.95 9.47
N PRO A 196 10.81 9.66 10.77
CA PRO A 196 11.90 8.79 11.23
C PRO A 196 11.68 7.34 10.74
N PRO A 197 12.76 6.57 10.48
CA PRO A 197 12.66 5.21 9.91
C PRO A 197 11.70 4.28 10.65
N LYS A 198 11.64 4.34 11.97
CA LYS A 198 10.75 3.53 12.81
C LYS A 198 9.26 3.70 12.49
N GLU A 199 8.87 4.84 11.87
CA GLU A 199 7.48 5.12 11.51
C GLU A 199 7.12 4.66 10.08
N TRP A 200 8.08 4.42 9.21
CA TRP A 200 7.87 4.25 7.77
C TRP A 200 6.85 3.16 7.43
N THR A 201 7.08 1.93 7.89
CA THR A 201 6.18 0.80 7.61
C THR A 201 4.80 1.03 8.22
N GLY A 202 4.78 1.45 9.49
CA GLY A 202 3.54 1.71 10.21
C GLY A 202 2.71 2.84 9.60
N PHE A 203 3.34 3.95 9.26
CA PHE A 203 2.70 5.10 8.65
C PHE A 203 2.07 4.76 7.30
N SER A 204 2.86 4.18 6.39
CA SER A 204 2.37 3.84 5.05
C SER A 204 1.24 2.82 5.09
N HIS A 205 1.33 1.81 5.95
CA HIS A 205 0.26 0.82 6.11
C HIS A 205 -1.03 1.47 6.67
N ARG A 206 -0.93 2.36 7.66
CA ARG A 206 -2.09 3.09 8.19
C ARG A 206 -2.72 4.03 7.16
N LEU A 207 -1.92 4.67 6.32
CA LEU A 207 -2.45 5.45 5.18
C LEU A 207 -3.27 4.57 4.23
N ILE A 208 -2.82 3.35 3.94
CA ILE A 208 -3.55 2.40 3.10
C ILE A 208 -4.90 2.04 3.75
N ILE A 209 -4.89 1.71 5.05
CA ILE A 209 -6.12 1.39 5.79
C ILE A 209 -7.08 2.59 5.80
N HIS A 210 -6.57 3.78 6.10
CA HIS A 210 -7.36 5.02 6.12
C HIS A 210 -7.94 5.34 4.74
N GLY A 211 -7.17 5.10 3.69
CA GLY A 211 -7.60 5.28 2.31
C GLY A 211 -8.69 4.31 1.87
N ARG A 212 -8.74 3.12 2.44
CA ARG A 212 -9.80 2.12 2.20
C ARG A 212 -11.07 2.42 3.00
N ARG A 213 -10.97 3.01 4.20
CA ARG A 213 -12.08 3.13 5.16
C ARG A 213 -12.71 4.51 5.23
N VAL A 214 -11.95 5.57 4.97
CA VAL A 214 -12.37 6.97 5.20
C VAL A 214 -12.07 7.87 4.00
N CYS A 215 -10.80 7.94 3.59
CA CYS A 215 -10.37 8.83 2.53
C CYS A 215 -10.54 8.17 1.15
N TYR A 216 -11.78 7.92 0.74
CA TYR A 216 -12.10 7.29 -0.55
C TYR A 216 -11.60 8.14 -1.74
N ALA A 217 -11.40 7.48 -2.91
CA ALA A 217 -11.00 8.17 -4.13
C ALA A 217 -12.03 9.22 -4.58
N ARG A 218 -13.30 8.83 -4.56
CA ARG A 218 -14.45 9.69 -4.79
C ARG A 218 -15.17 9.92 -3.45
N LYS A 219 -15.59 11.16 -3.18
CA LYS A 219 -16.35 11.57 -1.98
C LYS A 219 -15.70 11.08 -0.66
N PRO A 220 -14.50 11.57 -0.30
CA PRO A 220 -13.87 11.23 0.97
C PRO A 220 -14.77 11.69 2.14
N ALA A 221 -14.83 10.88 3.21
CA ALA A 221 -15.63 11.17 4.39
C ALA A 221 -14.88 12.13 5.34
N CYS A 222 -14.66 13.38 4.91
CA CYS A 222 -13.84 14.35 5.65
C CYS A 222 -14.39 14.68 7.03
N ASP A 223 -15.72 14.69 7.22
CA ASP A 223 -16.36 14.94 8.52
C ASP A 223 -16.09 13.86 9.57
N LYS A 224 -15.74 12.63 9.11
CA LYS A 224 -15.36 11.51 9.97
C LYS A 224 -13.85 11.28 10.01
N CYS A 225 -13.06 12.16 9.40
CA CYS A 225 -11.63 11.97 9.21
C CYS A 225 -10.83 12.50 10.40
N VAL A 226 -10.08 11.62 11.05
CA VAL A 226 -9.18 11.97 12.17
C VAL A 226 -8.01 12.89 11.75
N LEU A 227 -7.85 13.13 10.46
CA LEU A 227 -6.81 13.98 9.88
C LEU A 227 -7.37 15.29 9.33
N SER A 228 -8.66 15.61 9.50
CA SER A 228 -9.33 16.78 8.89
C SER A 228 -8.57 18.06 9.15
N ASP A 229 -8.11 18.30 10.37
CA ASP A 229 -7.42 19.53 10.78
C ASP A 229 -5.97 19.63 10.30
N LEU A 230 -5.37 18.49 9.92
CA LEU A 230 -4.01 18.39 9.39
C LEU A 230 -3.97 18.26 7.86
N CYS A 231 -5.14 18.21 7.21
CA CYS A 231 -5.26 17.94 5.79
C CYS A 231 -5.57 19.19 4.98
N PRO A 232 -4.68 19.62 4.05
CA PRO A 232 -4.93 20.75 3.16
C PRO A 232 -6.13 20.56 2.23
N SER A 233 -6.47 19.31 1.92
CA SER A 233 -7.58 18.95 1.02
C SER A 233 -8.87 18.62 1.77
N SER A 234 -8.94 18.88 3.08
CA SER A 234 -10.14 18.61 3.87
C SER A 234 -11.29 19.52 3.45
N THR A 235 -12.47 18.91 3.28
CA THR A 235 -13.75 19.60 3.09
C THR A 235 -14.63 19.54 4.33
N ALA A 236 -14.11 19.12 5.48
CA ALA A 236 -14.85 19.09 6.73
C ALA A 236 -15.26 20.50 7.14
N GLY A 237 -16.54 20.70 7.47
CA GLY A 237 -17.11 21.99 7.84
C GLY A 237 -17.25 22.99 6.68
N SER A 238 -17.32 22.49 5.43
CA SER A 238 -17.56 23.28 4.22
C SER A 238 -19.02 23.25 3.82
#